data_c1f322e469a298b7ed773e8e0ae8cb8e
#
_entry.id   c1f322e469a298b7ed773e8e0ae8cb8e
#
_cell.length_a   1.000
_cell.length_b   1.000
_cell.length_c   1.000
_cell.angle_alpha   90.00
_cell.angle_beta   90.00
_cell.angle_gamma   90.00
#
_symmetry.space_group_name_H-M   'P 1'
#
loop_
_entity.id
_entity.type
_entity.pdbx_description
1 polymer ?
#
loop_
_entity_poly.entity_id
_entity_poly.type
_entity_poly.pdbx_seq_one_letter_code
_entity_poly.pdbx_strand_id
1 'polypeptide(L)'
;MTSEQKNEEFVLSIRPSTQNDVKSTWTLQECPKPTITKENEFIIQTLYVSVDPYLSSGIKKSALGGAVNPIGSVQVSGLVGRVIESRNSTYPVDTIVLGRLPWRRYILANGTELRLRIVQKATDKDTIYDKVGLSTAVGVLGMPSQTAYYGILSVANTQSTDVLVVSG
;
A
#
# COMPACT_ATOMS: atom_id res chain seq x y z
N MET A 1 16.87 -14.15 22.60
CA MET A 1 16.48 -12.73 22.77
C MET A 1 16.02 -12.24 21.42
N THR A 2 14.71 -12.16 21.20
CA THR A 2 14.16 -11.56 19.99
C THR A 2 14.44 -10.05 20.07
N SER A 3 15.29 -9.53 19.19
CA SER A 3 15.50 -8.09 19.06
C SER A 3 14.14 -7.42 18.88
N GLU A 4 13.79 -6.52 19.78
CA GLU A 4 12.56 -5.75 19.66
C GLU A 4 12.60 -5.03 18.32
N GLN A 5 11.74 -5.44 17.37
CA GLN A 5 11.74 -4.86 16.04
C GLN A 5 11.30 -3.40 16.15
N LYS A 6 12.21 -2.49 15.78
CA LYS A 6 11.95 -1.05 15.73
C LYS A 6 10.87 -0.73 14.71
N ASN A 7 10.10 0.32 14.96
CA ASN A 7 9.22 0.86 13.93
C ASN A 7 10.02 1.81 13.03
N GLU A 8 9.80 1.69 11.74
CA GLU A 8 10.51 2.46 10.72
C GLU A 8 9.50 2.96 9.69
N GLU A 9 9.80 4.11 9.08
CA GLU A 9 8.97 4.72 8.06
C GLU A 9 9.78 5.34 6.93
N PHE A 10 9.23 5.39 5.72
CA PHE A 10 9.81 6.10 4.59
C PHE A 10 9.22 7.50 4.47
N VAL A 11 10.07 8.52 4.59
CA VAL A 11 9.70 9.94 4.51
C VAL A 11 10.21 10.54 3.22
N LEU A 12 9.40 11.36 2.58
CA LEU A 12 9.81 12.15 1.44
C LEU A 12 10.81 13.23 1.89
N SER A 13 12.08 13.08 1.53
CA SER A 13 13.17 13.95 1.99
C SER A 13 13.53 15.01 0.98
N ILE A 14 13.64 14.64 -0.28
CA ILE A 14 14.05 15.54 -1.38
C ILE A 14 13.16 15.25 -2.58
N ARG A 15 12.75 16.31 -3.30
CA ARG A 15 12.09 16.13 -4.59
C ARG A 15 13.12 15.78 -5.64
N PRO A 16 12.90 14.73 -6.45
CA PRO A 16 13.83 14.39 -7.50
C PRO A 16 13.89 15.52 -8.53
N SER A 17 15.10 15.93 -8.90
CA SER A 17 15.37 16.86 -9.99
C SER A 17 15.45 16.15 -11.33
N THR A 18 15.90 14.89 -11.31
CA THR A 18 16.03 14.00 -12.47
C THR A 18 15.50 12.61 -12.15
N GLN A 19 15.33 11.75 -13.15
CA GLN A 19 14.90 10.37 -12.92
C GLN A 19 15.94 9.55 -12.13
N ASN A 20 17.19 9.97 -12.11
CA ASN A 20 18.29 9.26 -11.44
C ASN A 20 18.37 9.53 -9.93
N ASP A 21 17.64 10.53 -9.42
CA ASP A 21 17.65 10.90 -8.00
C ASP A 21 16.66 10.13 -7.12
N VAL A 22 16.09 9.03 -7.63
CA VAL A 22 15.08 8.24 -6.91
C VAL A 22 15.59 7.73 -5.57
N LYS A 23 16.88 7.36 -5.48
CA LYS A 23 17.46 6.83 -4.22
C LYS A 23 17.51 7.84 -3.09
N SER A 24 17.63 9.13 -3.39
CA SER A 24 17.66 10.21 -2.40
C SER A 24 16.29 10.80 -2.09
N THR A 25 15.27 10.40 -2.86
CA THR A 25 13.90 10.92 -2.70
C THR A 25 13.30 10.60 -1.35
N TRP A 26 13.57 9.41 -0.83
CA TRP A 26 13.05 8.96 0.46
C TRP A 26 14.19 8.61 1.42
N THR A 27 13.96 8.92 2.69
CA THR A 27 14.82 8.48 3.80
C THR A 27 14.05 7.49 4.66
N LEU A 28 14.68 6.37 4.97
CA LEU A 28 14.22 5.45 6.01
C LEU A 28 14.63 6.01 7.36
N GLN A 29 13.68 6.23 8.26
CA GLN A 29 13.94 6.71 9.61
C GLN A 29 13.19 5.89 10.66
N GLU A 30 13.69 5.89 11.90
CA GLU A 30 12.97 5.30 13.02
C GLU A 30 11.83 6.21 13.45
N CYS A 31 10.72 5.61 13.86
CA CYS A 31 9.58 6.30 14.44
C CYS A 31 9.04 5.51 15.64
N PRO A 32 8.25 6.13 16.53
CA PRO A 32 7.68 5.42 17.67
C PRO A 32 6.84 4.22 17.25
N LYS A 33 6.99 3.10 17.99
CA LYS A 33 6.11 1.95 17.80
C LYS A 33 4.72 2.33 18.31
N PRO A 34 3.66 2.10 17.52
CA PRO A 34 2.31 2.45 17.95
C PRO A 34 1.84 1.56 19.10
N THR A 35 1.00 2.13 19.96
CA THR A 35 0.29 1.43 21.04
C THR A 35 -1.20 1.68 20.91
N ILE A 36 -2.01 0.67 21.19
CA ILE A 36 -3.47 0.80 21.23
C ILE A 36 -3.86 1.55 22.52
N THR A 37 -4.52 2.68 22.38
CA THR A 37 -4.97 3.51 23.50
C THR A 37 -6.48 3.62 23.60
N LYS A 38 -7.21 3.33 22.51
CA LYS A 38 -8.65 3.48 22.41
C LYS A 38 -9.32 2.17 21.98
N GLU A 39 -10.62 2.07 22.28
CA GLU A 39 -11.48 1.08 21.68
C GLU A 39 -11.51 1.26 20.16
N ASN A 40 -11.72 0.15 19.44
CA ASN A 40 -11.74 0.06 17.98
C ASN A 40 -10.39 0.31 17.28
N GLU A 41 -9.28 0.51 18.03
CA GLU A 41 -7.95 0.58 17.44
C GLU A 41 -7.35 -0.83 17.24
N PHE A 42 -6.47 -0.95 16.24
CA PHE A 42 -5.69 -2.14 15.97
C PHE A 42 -4.35 -1.78 15.32
N ILE A 43 -3.37 -2.67 15.43
CA ILE A 43 -2.03 -2.48 14.87
C ILE A 43 -1.87 -3.41 13.67
N ILE A 44 -1.47 -2.82 12.54
CA ILE A 44 -1.16 -3.51 11.30
C ILE A 44 0.36 -3.62 11.17
N GLN A 45 0.88 -4.83 10.96
CA GLN A 45 2.24 -5.07 10.50
C GLN A 45 2.24 -5.08 8.97
N THR A 46 3.05 -4.23 8.36
CA THR A 46 3.21 -4.18 6.90
C THR A 46 3.88 -5.46 6.38
N LEU A 47 3.29 -6.05 5.35
CA LEU A 47 3.82 -7.19 4.63
C LEU A 47 4.33 -6.79 3.24
N TYR A 48 3.51 -6.05 2.48
CA TYR A 48 3.83 -5.61 1.11
C TYR A 48 3.34 -4.20 0.88
N VAL A 49 4.11 -3.43 0.14
CA VAL A 49 3.72 -2.10 -0.36
C VAL A 49 3.71 -2.10 -1.88
N SER A 50 2.78 -1.35 -2.47
CA SER A 50 2.75 -1.12 -3.92
C SER A 50 3.64 0.06 -4.27
N VAL A 51 4.53 -0.14 -5.25
CA VAL A 51 5.40 0.92 -5.79
C VAL A 51 4.96 1.17 -7.23
N ASP A 52 4.05 2.11 -7.40
CA ASP A 52 3.39 2.39 -8.68
C ASP A 52 3.87 3.70 -9.30
N PRO A 53 3.90 3.82 -10.64
CA PRO A 53 4.31 5.05 -11.34
C PRO A 53 3.51 6.29 -10.94
N TYR A 54 2.22 6.16 -10.57
CA TYR A 54 1.39 7.30 -10.16
C TYR A 54 1.91 8.00 -8.90
N LEU A 55 2.68 7.31 -8.06
CA LEU A 55 3.30 7.91 -6.86
C LEU A 55 4.22 9.07 -7.23
N SER A 56 4.78 9.04 -8.44
CA SER A 56 5.63 10.12 -8.96
C SER A 56 4.92 11.46 -9.04
N SER A 57 3.61 11.48 -9.27
CA SER A 57 2.81 12.71 -9.32
C SER A 57 2.74 13.42 -7.97
N GLY A 58 2.79 12.68 -6.87
CA GLY A 58 2.81 13.23 -5.51
C GLY A 58 4.18 13.76 -5.06
N ILE A 59 5.27 13.37 -5.71
CA ILE A 59 6.63 13.78 -5.32
C ILE A 59 7.22 14.84 -6.26
N LYS A 60 6.77 14.92 -7.50
CA LYS A 60 7.20 15.94 -8.48
C LYS A 60 6.26 17.14 -8.43
N LYS A 61 6.80 18.34 -8.62
CA LYS A 61 5.96 19.52 -8.87
C LYS A 61 5.20 19.28 -10.18
N SER A 62 3.90 19.09 -10.09
CA SER A 62 3.08 18.85 -11.29
C SER A 62 2.91 20.13 -12.09
N ALA A 63 3.20 20.07 -13.37
CA ALA A 63 2.89 21.16 -14.31
C ALA A 63 1.36 21.39 -14.44
N LEU A 64 0.54 20.41 -14.03
CA LEU A 64 -0.92 20.45 -14.09
C LEU A 64 -1.58 20.89 -12.78
N GLY A 65 -0.79 21.37 -11.79
CA GLY A 65 -1.34 21.97 -10.57
C GLY A 65 -1.93 20.99 -9.54
N GLY A 66 -1.59 19.72 -9.58
CA GLY A 66 -2.01 18.73 -8.57
C GLY A 66 -1.36 18.97 -7.20
N ALA A 67 -2.03 18.53 -6.13
CA ALA A 67 -1.48 18.55 -4.77
C ALA A 67 -0.21 17.69 -4.70
N VAL A 68 0.84 18.25 -4.11
CA VAL A 68 2.14 17.59 -3.94
C VAL A 68 2.33 17.23 -2.48
N ASN A 69 2.81 16.03 -2.20
CA ASN A 69 3.12 15.62 -0.84
C ASN A 69 4.17 16.57 -0.23
N PRO A 70 3.96 17.07 1.01
CA PRO A 70 4.97 17.90 1.68
C PRO A 70 6.29 17.13 1.87
N ILE A 71 7.41 17.84 1.84
CA ILE A 71 8.68 17.31 2.34
C ILE A 71 8.51 16.98 3.82
N GLY A 72 9.04 15.87 4.28
CA GLY A 72 8.86 15.33 5.64
C GLY A 72 7.60 14.47 5.81
N SER A 73 6.72 14.37 4.80
CA SER A 73 5.56 13.49 4.88
C SER A 73 5.95 12.02 4.66
N VAL A 74 5.26 11.12 5.36
CA VAL A 74 5.42 9.67 5.16
C VAL A 74 4.82 9.29 3.81
N GLN A 75 5.53 8.46 3.06
CA GLN A 75 5.01 7.92 1.79
C GLN A 75 3.77 7.05 2.04
N VAL A 76 2.79 7.15 1.16
CA VAL A 76 1.53 6.41 1.22
C VAL A 76 1.26 5.74 -0.11
N SER A 77 0.86 4.45 -0.08
CA SER A 77 0.40 3.72 -1.28
C SER A 77 -0.56 2.58 -0.92
N GLY A 78 -0.90 1.74 -1.87
CA GLY A 78 -1.53 0.45 -1.62
C GLY A 78 -0.61 -0.41 -0.76
N LEU A 79 -1.14 -0.97 0.33
CA LEU A 79 -0.37 -1.74 1.29
C LEU A 79 -1.18 -2.93 1.80
N VAL A 80 -0.56 -4.10 1.81
CA VAL A 80 -1.07 -5.30 2.47
C VAL A 80 -0.37 -5.45 3.80
N GLY A 81 -1.14 -5.67 4.85
CA GLY A 81 -0.62 -5.91 6.20
C GLY A 81 -1.43 -6.93 6.96
N ARG A 82 -0.86 -7.40 8.06
CA ARG A 82 -1.48 -8.32 9.03
C ARG A 82 -1.81 -7.57 10.30
N VAL A 83 -2.99 -7.75 10.81
CA VAL A 83 -3.37 -7.27 12.14
C VAL A 83 -2.62 -8.12 13.19
N ILE A 84 -1.80 -7.49 14.02
CA ILE A 84 -1.00 -8.17 15.05
C ILE A 84 -1.48 -7.92 16.47
N GLU A 85 -2.24 -6.85 16.68
CA GLU A 85 -2.89 -6.51 17.95
C GLU A 85 -4.20 -5.78 17.63
N SER A 86 -5.28 -6.05 18.37
CA SER A 86 -6.58 -5.45 18.07
C SER A 86 -7.49 -5.34 19.29
N ARG A 87 -8.17 -4.18 19.36
CA ARG A 87 -9.40 -3.96 20.15
C ARG A 87 -10.61 -3.73 19.27
N ASN A 88 -10.53 -4.09 17.98
CA ASN A 88 -11.59 -3.91 17.00
C ASN A 88 -12.13 -5.27 16.54
N SER A 89 -13.38 -5.57 16.83
CA SER A 89 -14.00 -6.85 16.50
C SER A 89 -14.14 -7.11 15.00
N THR A 90 -14.18 -6.04 14.19
CA THR A 90 -14.22 -6.15 12.72
C THR A 90 -12.86 -6.58 12.14
N TYR A 91 -11.77 -6.22 12.82
CA TYR A 91 -10.39 -6.50 12.41
C TYR A 91 -9.64 -7.31 13.47
N PRO A 92 -10.02 -8.56 13.72
CA PRO A 92 -9.34 -9.41 14.70
C PRO A 92 -7.90 -9.70 14.31
N VAL A 93 -7.09 -10.12 15.29
CA VAL A 93 -5.68 -10.53 15.06
C VAL A 93 -5.61 -11.58 13.95
N ASP A 94 -4.52 -11.57 13.19
CA ASP A 94 -4.24 -12.39 12.00
C ASP A 94 -5.11 -12.09 10.77
N THR A 95 -6.00 -11.11 10.84
CA THR A 95 -6.70 -10.61 9.64
C THR A 95 -5.71 -9.94 8.69
N ILE A 96 -5.78 -10.29 7.42
CA ILE A 96 -5.03 -9.62 6.34
C ILE A 96 -5.89 -8.49 5.79
N VAL A 97 -5.32 -7.31 5.74
CA VAL A 97 -5.98 -6.09 5.24
C VAL A 97 -5.21 -5.49 4.07
N LEU A 98 -5.95 -4.82 3.19
CA LEU A 98 -5.43 -3.99 2.12
C LEU A 98 -6.02 -2.59 2.29
N GLY A 99 -5.19 -1.57 2.21
CA GLY A 99 -5.63 -0.18 2.28
C GLY A 99 -4.61 0.77 1.66
N ARG A 100 -4.97 2.06 1.58
CA ARG A 100 -4.02 3.11 1.28
C ARG A 100 -3.42 3.61 2.60
N LEU A 101 -2.24 3.09 2.93
CA LEU A 101 -1.62 3.21 4.24
C LEU A 101 -0.20 3.80 4.13
N PRO A 102 0.32 4.38 5.22
CA PRO A 102 1.68 4.91 5.25
C PRO A 102 2.72 3.78 5.18
N TRP A 103 3.86 4.06 4.54
CA TRP A 103 4.99 3.13 4.50
C TRP A 103 5.69 3.11 5.86
N ARG A 104 5.09 2.39 6.79
CA ARG A 104 5.60 2.11 8.12
C ARG A 104 5.62 0.61 8.38
N ARG A 105 6.54 0.15 9.21
CA ARG A 105 6.57 -1.26 9.62
C ARG A 105 5.34 -1.64 10.44
N TYR A 106 4.94 -0.77 11.38
CA TYR A 106 3.74 -0.92 12.21
C TYR A 106 2.88 0.33 12.13
N ILE A 107 1.59 0.14 11.95
CA ILE A 107 0.61 1.20 11.70
C ILE A 107 -0.52 1.06 12.70
N LEU A 108 -0.84 2.14 13.44
CA LEU A 108 -2.08 2.22 14.21
C LEU A 108 -3.22 2.58 13.26
N ALA A 109 -4.30 1.82 13.33
CA ALA A 109 -5.49 1.98 12.52
C ALA A 109 -6.75 1.85 13.36
N ASN A 110 -7.90 2.32 12.87
CA ASN A 110 -9.20 2.22 13.54
C ASN A 110 -10.34 1.78 12.61
N GLY A 111 -10.02 1.47 11.35
CA GLY A 111 -11.00 1.04 10.35
C GLY A 111 -11.54 2.16 9.45
N THR A 112 -11.12 3.41 9.67
CA THR A 112 -11.54 4.57 8.85
C THR A 112 -10.54 4.95 7.76
N GLU A 113 -9.42 4.21 7.66
CA GLU A 113 -8.36 4.46 6.71
C GLU A 113 -8.86 4.31 5.26
N LEU A 114 -8.31 5.14 4.39
CA LEU A 114 -8.75 5.20 2.99
C LEU A 114 -8.63 3.83 2.29
N ARG A 115 -9.76 3.33 1.79
CA ARG A 115 -9.88 2.04 1.08
C ARG A 115 -9.44 0.83 1.90
N LEU A 116 -9.43 0.93 3.24
CA LEU A 116 -9.12 -0.22 4.08
C LEU A 116 -10.22 -1.28 3.93
N ARG A 117 -9.80 -2.51 3.63
CA ARG A 117 -10.69 -3.66 3.51
C ARG A 117 -10.00 -4.94 3.96
N ILE A 118 -10.78 -5.89 4.41
CA ILE A 118 -10.30 -7.24 4.69
C ILE A 118 -10.09 -7.97 3.36
N VAL A 119 -8.95 -8.61 3.25
CA VAL A 119 -8.55 -9.45 2.09
C VAL A 119 -8.69 -10.92 2.45
N GLN A 120 -8.32 -11.28 3.70
CA GLN A 120 -8.40 -12.63 4.22
C GLN A 120 -8.58 -12.56 5.73
N LYS A 121 -9.55 -13.30 6.27
CA LYS A 121 -9.73 -13.47 7.72
C LYS A 121 -8.81 -14.57 8.24
N ALA A 122 -8.49 -14.53 9.52
CA ALA A 122 -7.72 -15.59 10.18
C ALA A 122 -8.36 -16.98 10.05
N THR A 123 -9.68 -17.04 9.90
CA THR A 123 -10.47 -18.27 9.76
C THR A 123 -10.59 -18.79 8.34
N ASP A 124 -10.23 -17.96 7.34
CA ASP A 124 -10.37 -18.34 5.94
C ASP A 124 -9.31 -19.38 5.56
N LYS A 125 -9.75 -20.37 4.78
CA LYS A 125 -8.90 -21.45 4.27
C LYS A 125 -9.06 -21.53 2.76
N ASP A 126 -8.03 -22.03 2.08
CA ASP A 126 -8.02 -22.24 0.62
C ASP A 126 -8.40 -20.97 -0.18
N THR A 127 -7.96 -19.82 0.30
CA THR A 127 -8.19 -18.56 -0.42
C THR A 127 -7.34 -18.50 -1.69
N ILE A 128 -7.70 -17.58 -2.60
CA ILE A 128 -6.88 -17.32 -3.79
C ILE A 128 -5.45 -16.90 -3.37
N TYR A 129 -5.31 -16.18 -2.27
CA TYR A 129 -4.01 -15.69 -1.78
C TYR A 129 -3.12 -16.81 -1.22
N ASP A 130 -3.67 -17.91 -0.77
CA ASP A 130 -2.90 -19.09 -0.38
C ASP A 130 -2.25 -19.77 -1.59
N LYS A 131 -2.87 -19.62 -2.76
CA LYS A 131 -2.40 -20.18 -4.04
C LYS A 131 -1.43 -19.28 -4.79
N VAL A 132 -1.67 -17.98 -4.80
CA VAL A 132 -0.91 -17.02 -5.63
C VAL A 132 -0.07 -16.02 -4.83
N GLY A 133 -0.16 -16.05 -3.48
CA GLY A 133 0.57 -15.18 -2.56
C GLY A 133 -0.09 -13.81 -2.32
N LEU A 134 0.10 -13.30 -1.10
CA LEU A 134 -0.52 -12.03 -0.65
C LEU A 134 -0.04 -10.79 -1.41
N SER A 135 1.17 -10.82 -1.99
CA SER A 135 1.71 -9.71 -2.79
C SER A 135 0.84 -9.39 -4.00
N THR A 136 0.11 -10.38 -4.53
CA THR A 136 -0.79 -10.18 -5.67
C THR A 136 -1.94 -9.22 -5.36
N ALA A 137 -2.30 -9.03 -4.08
CA ALA A 137 -3.35 -8.08 -3.68
C ALA A 137 -2.99 -6.62 -3.97
N VAL A 138 -1.70 -6.26 -4.05
CA VAL A 138 -1.23 -4.95 -4.50
C VAL A 138 -0.80 -4.94 -5.97
N GLY A 139 -0.83 -6.08 -6.65
CA GLY A 139 -0.46 -6.28 -8.05
C GLY A 139 -1.64 -6.74 -8.91
N VAL A 140 -1.52 -7.98 -9.42
CA VAL A 140 -2.47 -8.58 -10.38
C VAL A 140 -3.89 -8.79 -9.83
N LEU A 141 -4.10 -8.85 -8.52
CA LEU A 141 -5.43 -8.88 -7.89
C LEU A 141 -5.82 -7.52 -7.26
N GLY A 142 -5.07 -6.47 -7.56
CA GLY A 142 -5.24 -5.12 -7.02
C GLY A 142 -5.55 -4.07 -8.07
N MET A 143 -5.19 -2.83 -7.74
CA MET A 143 -5.43 -1.65 -8.58
C MET A 143 -4.79 -1.75 -9.98
N PRO A 144 -3.55 -2.24 -10.15
CA PRO A 144 -2.95 -2.35 -11.48
C PRO A 144 -3.78 -3.19 -12.45
N SER A 145 -4.31 -4.32 -11.97
CA SER A 145 -5.17 -5.19 -12.79
C SER A 145 -6.52 -4.55 -13.13
N GLN A 146 -7.12 -3.85 -12.16
CA GLN A 146 -8.35 -3.10 -12.43
C GLN A 146 -8.13 -2.05 -13.52
N THR A 147 -7.01 -1.34 -13.46
CA THR A 147 -6.62 -0.34 -14.47
C THR A 147 -6.44 -1.01 -15.84
N ALA A 148 -5.72 -2.12 -15.90
CA ALA A 148 -5.53 -2.88 -17.14
C ALA A 148 -6.86 -3.42 -17.71
N TYR A 149 -7.71 -4.00 -16.86
CA TYR A 149 -9.02 -4.53 -17.23
C TYR A 149 -9.90 -3.45 -17.90
N TYR A 150 -10.08 -2.32 -17.22
CA TYR A 150 -10.87 -1.22 -17.78
C TYR A 150 -10.22 -0.59 -19.01
N GLY A 151 -8.89 -0.46 -19.02
CA GLY A 151 -8.17 0.07 -20.18
C GLY A 151 -8.37 -0.77 -21.44
N ILE A 152 -8.28 -2.09 -21.30
CA ILE A 152 -8.39 -3.01 -22.43
C ILE A 152 -9.85 -3.22 -22.85
N LEU A 153 -10.73 -3.54 -21.90
CA LEU A 153 -12.08 -3.95 -22.24
C LEU A 153 -13.04 -2.77 -22.44
N SER A 154 -12.94 -1.73 -21.60
CA SER A 154 -13.91 -0.63 -21.64
C SER A 154 -13.43 0.56 -22.45
N VAL A 155 -12.15 0.91 -22.41
CA VAL A 155 -11.61 2.08 -23.12
C VAL A 155 -11.16 1.72 -24.51
N ALA A 156 -10.29 0.70 -24.67
CA ALA A 156 -9.84 0.24 -25.98
C ALA A 156 -10.89 -0.59 -26.73
N ASN A 157 -11.87 -1.15 -26.01
CA ASN A 157 -12.92 -2.01 -26.57
C ASN A 157 -12.36 -3.14 -27.45
N THR A 158 -11.30 -3.79 -26.95
CA THR A 158 -10.50 -4.78 -27.69
C THR A 158 -11.36 -5.98 -28.08
N GLN A 159 -11.25 -6.41 -29.32
CA GLN A 159 -11.94 -7.56 -29.89
C GLN A 159 -11.02 -8.77 -30.01
N SER A 160 -11.58 -9.97 -30.15
CA SER A 160 -10.78 -11.21 -30.24
C SER A 160 -9.88 -11.29 -31.48
N THR A 161 -10.11 -10.44 -32.49
CA THR A 161 -9.32 -10.34 -33.73
C THR A 161 -8.21 -9.30 -33.64
N ASP A 162 -8.14 -8.52 -32.55
CA ASP A 162 -7.19 -7.43 -32.46
C ASP A 162 -5.80 -7.94 -32.05
N VAL A 163 -4.78 -7.23 -32.49
CA VAL A 163 -3.40 -7.39 -32.03
C VAL A 163 -3.12 -6.32 -30.99
N LEU A 164 -2.91 -6.73 -29.73
CA LEU A 164 -2.62 -5.84 -28.64
C LEU A 164 -1.11 -5.71 -28.42
N VAL A 165 -0.59 -4.48 -28.43
CA VAL A 165 0.79 -4.17 -28.11
C VAL A 165 0.84 -3.39 -26.79
N VAL A 166 1.59 -3.90 -25.82
CA VAL A 166 1.82 -3.25 -24.52
C VAL A 166 3.28 -2.85 -24.45
N SER A 167 3.54 -1.54 -24.33
CA SER A 167 4.90 -1.02 -24.08
C SER A 167 5.29 -1.24 -22.61
N GLY A 168 6.54 -1.66 -22.39
CA GLY A 168 7.12 -1.80 -21.05
C GLY A 168 7.69 -0.49 -20.52
#